data_9da730be041ce208924290da582b4e13
#
_entry.id   9da730be041ce208924290da582b4e13
#
_cell.length_a   1.000
_cell.length_b   1.000
_cell.length_c   1.000
_cell.angle_alpha   90.00
_cell.angle_beta   90.00
_cell.angle_gamma   90.00
#
_symmetry.space_group_name_H-M   'P 1'
#
loop_
_entity.id
_entity.type
_entity.pdbx_description
1 polymer ?
#
loop_
_entity_poly.entity_id
_entity_poly.type
_entity_poly.pdbx_seq_one_letter_code
_entity_poly.pdbx_strand_id
1 'polypeptide(L)'
;KMKDMESCFQYTVSNVDIDDEAMVMHVGSNFAPGGYLWIFPKGKKIANIGIGISGKYSKKKSAQKYLDEFMKKKYPSASILTTVCGGVPCASPLKEPVSNGVMLAGDAGRQINPMTGGGIIAGMKAGMIAGQVAAEAVQKNDFSKEFLSNYTKRMFKDFGKNYERFYKIKEAVNQLKDSDFDDIADSVLTVPLEKRTLSTVFKKAVFKKPSLIIDVIKVFSGL
;
A
#
# COMPACT_ATOMS: atom_id res chain seq x y z
N LYS A 1 3.65 -3.11 14.79
CA LYS A 1 3.81 -1.81 15.49
C LYS A 1 2.79 -0.84 14.92
N MET A 2 2.35 0.18 15.69
CA MET A 2 1.36 1.18 15.24
C MET A 2 1.80 1.94 13.98
N LYS A 3 3.09 2.17 13.79
CA LYS A 3 3.62 2.81 12.57
C LYS A 3 3.42 2.01 11.29
N ASP A 4 3.20 0.71 11.42
CA ASP A 4 3.03 -0.21 10.29
C ASP A 4 1.55 -0.52 10.01
N MET A 5 0.64 0.08 10.75
CA MET A 5 -0.80 -0.01 10.54
C MET A 5 -1.27 1.31 9.96
N GLU A 6 -1.80 1.29 8.75
CA GLU A 6 -2.46 2.45 8.17
C GLU A 6 -3.91 2.52 8.65
N SER A 7 -4.31 3.68 9.16
CA SER A 7 -5.71 3.97 9.48
C SER A 7 -6.38 4.50 8.21
N CYS A 8 -7.33 3.74 7.68
CA CYS A 8 -7.98 4.04 6.42
C CYS A 8 -9.44 4.42 6.61
N PHE A 9 -9.90 5.38 5.78
CA PHE A 9 -11.28 5.82 5.73
C PHE A 9 -11.65 6.20 4.29
N GLN A 10 -12.83 5.79 3.81
CA GLN A 10 -13.26 6.02 2.43
C GLN A 10 -14.74 6.35 2.38
N TYR A 11 -15.08 7.28 1.52
CA TYR A 11 -16.43 7.51 1.03
C TYR A 11 -16.59 7.00 -0.40
N THR A 12 -17.71 6.36 -0.71
CA THR A 12 -18.22 6.34 -2.08
C THR A 12 -19.14 7.54 -2.21
N VAL A 13 -18.88 8.40 -3.18
CA VAL A 13 -19.58 9.65 -3.36
C VAL A 13 -20.14 9.78 -4.76
N SER A 14 -21.25 10.54 -4.90
CA SER A 14 -21.79 10.99 -6.17
C SER A 14 -21.73 12.52 -6.27
N ASN A 15 -22.08 13.03 -7.46
CA ASN A 15 -22.06 14.45 -7.76
C ASN A 15 -20.68 15.09 -7.61
N VAL A 16 -19.65 14.37 -8.07
CA VAL A 16 -18.24 14.84 -8.14
C VAL A 16 -17.84 15.05 -9.59
N ASP A 17 -17.13 16.15 -9.83
CA ASP A 17 -16.53 16.45 -11.12
C ASP A 17 -15.08 15.93 -11.09
N ILE A 18 -14.84 14.81 -11.75
CA ILE A 18 -13.58 14.08 -11.78
C ILE A 18 -13.29 13.59 -13.20
N ASP A 19 -12.03 13.33 -13.47
CA ASP A 19 -11.62 12.60 -14.67
C ASP A 19 -11.93 11.10 -14.48
N ASP A 20 -12.85 10.58 -15.29
CA ASP A 20 -13.28 9.17 -15.22
C ASP A 20 -12.20 8.18 -15.70
N GLU A 21 -11.16 8.65 -16.38
CA GLU A 21 -10.06 7.84 -16.91
C GLU A 21 -8.80 7.86 -16.04
N ALA A 22 -8.76 8.70 -15.00
CA ALA A 22 -7.59 8.90 -14.16
C ALA A 22 -7.81 8.51 -12.70
N MET A 23 -6.93 7.70 -12.14
CA MET A 23 -6.79 7.52 -10.70
C MET A 23 -5.87 8.62 -10.16
N VAL A 24 -6.38 9.45 -9.25
CA VAL A 24 -5.62 10.54 -8.64
C VAL A 24 -5.20 10.17 -7.23
N MET A 25 -3.94 10.44 -6.92
CA MET A 25 -3.38 10.26 -5.57
C MET A 25 -2.76 11.57 -5.09
N HIS A 26 -3.08 11.96 -3.85
CA HIS A 26 -2.45 13.09 -3.18
C HIS A 26 -1.52 12.56 -2.09
N VAL A 27 -0.25 12.96 -2.14
CA VAL A 27 0.77 12.65 -1.14
C VAL A 27 1.17 13.90 -0.38
N GLY A 28 1.78 13.73 0.78
CA GLY A 28 2.25 14.82 1.61
C GLY A 28 1.54 14.91 2.96
N SER A 29 2.21 15.52 3.92
CA SER A 29 1.79 15.54 5.33
C SER A 29 0.50 16.35 5.56
N ASN A 30 0.21 17.33 4.70
CA ASN A 30 -1.01 18.12 4.76
C ASN A 30 -2.26 17.34 4.36
N PHE A 31 -2.11 16.33 3.50
CA PHE A 31 -3.21 15.48 3.03
C PHE A 31 -3.31 14.21 3.85
N ALA A 32 -2.24 13.41 3.85
CA ALA A 32 -2.24 12.06 4.38
C ALA A 32 -0.87 11.72 4.99
N PRO A 33 -0.59 12.13 6.24
CA PRO A 33 0.73 11.95 6.84
C PRO A 33 1.12 10.46 6.94
N GLY A 34 2.21 10.09 6.26
CA GLY A 34 2.74 8.74 6.19
C GLY A 34 1.93 7.77 5.32
N GLY A 35 1.05 8.30 4.45
CA GLY A 35 0.25 7.53 3.52
C GLY A 35 -0.15 8.37 2.31
N TYR A 36 -1.38 8.19 1.80
CA TYR A 36 -1.91 8.95 0.67
C TYR A 36 -3.44 9.04 0.70
N LEU A 37 -3.98 10.06 0.01
CA LEU A 37 -5.39 10.19 -0.29
C LEU A 37 -5.60 9.79 -1.75
N TRP A 38 -6.69 9.07 -2.04
CA TRP A 38 -7.02 8.61 -3.39
C TRP A 38 -8.39 9.07 -3.86
N ILE A 39 -8.51 9.25 -5.18
CA ILE A 39 -9.74 9.45 -5.91
C ILE A 39 -9.78 8.40 -7.01
N PHE A 40 -10.66 7.40 -6.87
CA PHE A 40 -10.82 6.31 -7.82
C PHE A 40 -12.18 6.42 -8.48
N PRO A 41 -12.23 6.77 -9.78
CA PRO A 41 -13.47 6.89 -10.53
C PRO A 41 -14.25 5.58 -10.56
N LYS A 42 -15.58 5.72 -10.55
CA LYS A 42 -16.53 4.61 -10.79
C LYS A 42 -17.47 4.92 -11.96
N GLY A 43 -17.20 6.01 -12.70
CA GLY A 43 -18.00 6.53 -13.79
C GLY A 43 -19.23 7.32 -13.33
N LYS A 44 -19.84 8.08 -14.26
CA LYS A 44 -21.08 8.83 -14.04
C LYS A 44 -21.05 9.76 -12.81
N LYS A 45 -19.93 10.50 -12.63
CA LYS A 45 -19.72 11.39 -11.48
C LYS A 45 -19.76 10.69 -10.12
N ILE A 46 -19.40 9.40 -10.07
CA ILE A 46 -19.26 8.61 -8.86
C ILE A 46 -17.80 8.25 -8.65
N ALA A 47 -17.31 8.35 -7.43
CA ALA A 47 -15.95 7.96 -7.06
C ALA A 47 -15.88 7.32 -5.67
N ASN A 48 -14.84 6.50 -5.49
CA ASN A 48 -14.32 6.17 -4.17
C ASN A 48 -13.25 7.20 -3.84
N ILE A 49 -13.50 8.04 -2.85
CA ILE A 49 -12.53 9.01 -2.32
C ILE A 49 -12.18 8.58 -0.91
N GLY A 50 -10.90 8.33 -0.69
CA GLY A 50 -10.47 7.79 0.58
C GLY A 50 -9.04 8.19 0.94
N ILE A 51 -8.64 7.82 2.13
CA ILE A 51 -7.36 8.17 2.72
C ILE A 51 -6.83 7.02 3.57
N GLY A 52 -5.51 6.80 3.51
CA GLY A 52 -4.75 6.04 4.48
C GLY A 52 -3.73 6.94 5.14
N ILE A 53 -3.66 6.94 6.45
CA ILE A 53 -2.62 7.64 7.21
C ILE A 53 -1.90 6.66 8.12
N SER A 54 -0.61 6.87 8.35
CA SER A 54 0.11 6.02 9.29
C SER A 54 -0.48 6.13 10.70
N GLY A 55 -0.70 5.00 11.35
CA GLY A 55 -1.22 4.91 12.71
C GLY A 55 -0.41 5.70 13.75
N LYS A 56 0.83 6.07 13.41
CA LYS A 56 1.64 7.00 14.21
C LYS A 56 0.96 8.36 14.35
N TYR A 57 0.27 8.82 13.30
CA TYR A 57 -0.34 10.16 13.25
C TYR A 57 -1.82 10.15 13.62
N SER A 58 -2.49 9.01 13.57
CA SER A 58 -3.95 8.88 13.80
C SER A 58 -4.42 9.34 15.18
N LYS A 59 -3.51 9.38 16.18
CA LYS A 59 -3.82 9.90 17.53
C LYS A 59 -4.03 11.41 17.54
N LYS A 60 -3.39 12.18 16.66
CA LYS A 60 -3.52 13.64 16.60
C LYS A 60 -4.77 14.03 15.82
N LYS A 61 -5.01 13.38 14.69
CA LYS A 61 -6.14 13.65 13.81
C LYS A 61 -6.51 12.36 13.08
N SER A 62 -7.78 11.98 13.10
CA SER A 62 -8.23 10.74 12.45
C SER A 62 -8.17 10.85 10.93
N ALA A 63 -8.07 9.70 10.24
CA ALA A 63 -8.17 9.62 8.79
C ALA A 63 -9.47 10.28 8.28
N GLN A 64 -10.59 10.03 8.96
CA GLN A 64 -11.87 10.65 8.64
C GLN A 64 -11.79 12.18 8.64
N LYS A 65 -11.22 12.80 9.68
CA LYS A 65 -11.12 14.28 9.75
C LYS A 65 -10.28 14.87 8.61
N TYR A 66 -9.19 14.20 8.21
CA TYR A 66 -8.42 14.63 7.04
C TYR A 66 -9.26 14.56 5.77
N LEU A 67 -9.99 13.46 5.59
CA LEU A 67 -10.85 13.27 4.43
C LEU A 67 -12.02 14.28 4.40
N ASP A 68 -12.67 14.54 5.53
CA ASP A 68 -13.76 15.50 5.63
C ASP A 68 -13.34 16.92 5.24
N GLU A 69 -12.14 17.34 5.69
CA GLU A 69 -11.58 18.65 5.31
C GLU A 69 -11.29 18.73 3.81
N PHE A 70 -10.73 17.64 3.23
CA PHE A 70 -10.51 17.57 1.81
C PHE A 70 -11.81 17.62 1.02
N MET A 71 -12.82 16.83 1.42
CA MET A 71 -14.13 16.79 0.78
C MET A 71 -14.81 18.16 0.82
N LYS A 72 -14.83 18.80 1.99
CA LYS A 72 -15.41 20.14 2.16
C LYS A 72 -14.76 21.18 1.25
N LYS A 73 -13.44 21.09 1.04
CA LYS A 73 -12.71 22.05 0.21
C LYS A 73 -12.85 21.75 -1.29
N LYS A 74 -12.75 20.49 -1.68
CA LYS A 74 -12.64 20.08 -3.09
C LYS A 74 -14.00 19.74 -3.70
N TYR A 75 -14.87 19.12 -2.94
CA TYR A 75 -16.16 18.58 -3.41
C TYR A 75 -17.31 18.94 -2.46
N PRO A 76 -17.57 20.24 -2.22
CA PRO A 76 -18.58 20.69 -1.22
C PRO A 76 -20.00 20.23 -1.54
N SER A 77 -20.30 19.93 -2.82
CA SER A 77 -21.61 19.48 -3.29
C SER A 77 -21.74 17.97 -3.44
N ALA A 78 -20.71 17.21 -3.05
CA ALA A 78 -20.73 15.76 -3.16
C ALA A 78 -21.75 15.14 -2.19
N SER A 79 -22.42 14.09 -2.64
CA SER A 79 -23.33 13.30 -1.80
C SER A 79 -22.64 11.99 -1.40
N ILE A 80 -22.55 11.71 -0.10
CA ILE A 80 -21.97 10.46 0.42
C ILE A 80 -23.00 9.35 0.24
N LEU A 81 -22.60 8.29 -0.47
CA LEU A 81 -23.42 7.11 -0.71
C LEU A 81 -23.10 6.00 0.29
N THR A 82 -21.81 5.73 0.54
CA THR A 82 -21.36 4.73 1.52
C THR A 82 -20.10 5.17 2.21
N THR A 83 -19.83 4.56 3.36
CA THR A 83 -18.62 4.78 4.16
C THR A 83 -17.98 3.44 4.47
N VAL A 84 -16.65 3.36 4.32
CA VAL A 84 -15.85 2.19 4.71
C VAL A 84 -14.64 2.68 5.52
N CYS A 85 -14.32 1.98 6.61
CA CYS A 85 -13.12 2.25 7.38
C CYS A 85 -12.46 0.95 7.82
N GLY A 86 -11.16 1.03 8.09
CA GLY A 86 -10.40 -0.13 8.53
C GLY A 86 -8.92 0.17 8.76
N GLY A 87 -8.20 -0.85 9.19
CA GLY A 87 -6.75 -0.81 9.33
C GLY A 87 -6.09 -1.69 8.28
N VAL A 88 -5.04 -1.19 7.64
CA VAL A 88 -4.27 -1.92 6.61
C VAL A 88 -2.85 -2.16 7.14
N PRO A 89 -2.40 -3.44 7.29
CA PRO A 89 -1.11 -3.76 7.89
C PRO A 89 0.04 -3.62 6.88
N CYS A 90 0.43 -2.38 6.55
CA CYS A 90 1.51 -2.03 5.62
C CYS A 90 2.90 -2.35 6.20
N ALA A 91 3.09 -3.57 6.65
CA ALA A 91 4.30 -4.10 7.28
C ALA A 91 5.00 -5.12 6.37
N SER A 92 6.20 -5.53 6.77
CA SER A 92 6.84 -6.71 6.16
C SER A 92 5.98 -7.96 6.39
N PRO A 93 5.88 -8.88 5.42
CA PRO A 93 5.17 -10.15 5.59
C PRO A 93 5.64 -10.92 6.83
N LEU A 94 4.74 -11.67 7.44
CA LEU A 94 5.11 -12.55 8.54
C LEU A 94 6.10 -13.60 8.07
N LYS A 95 7.20 -13.76 8.81
CA LYS A 95 8.21 -14.80 8.54
C LYS A 95 7.65 -16.21 8.74
N GLU A 96 6.74 -16.35 9.70
CA GLU A 96 6.11 -17.60 10.07
C GLU A 96 4.59 -17.44 10.12
N PRO A 97 3.89 -17.40 8.96
CA PRO A 97 2.45 -17.30 8.92
C PRO A 97 1.74 -18.65 9.09
N VAL A 98 2.40 -19.64 9.71
CA VAL A 98 1.90 -21.01 9.87
C VAL A 98 2.05 -21.54 11.30
N SER A 99 1.15 -22.43 11.68
CA SER A 99 1.22 -23.26 12.90
C SER A 99 0.63 -24.63 12.58
N ASN A 100 0.60 -25.57 13.56
CA ASN A 100 -0.04 -26.86 13.36
C ASN A 100 -1.50 -26.67 12.97
N GLY A 101 -1.89 -27.17 11.80
CA GLY A 101 -3.24 -27.07 11.25
C GLY A 101 -3.66 -25.67 10.78
N VAL A 102 -2.77 -24.66 10.75
CA VAL A 102 -3.13 -23.28 10.45
C VAL A 102 -2.15 -22.64 9.47
N MET A 103 -2.70 -21.94 8.47
CA MET A 103 -1.98 -21.04 7.56
C MET A 103 -2.71 -19.69 7.48
N LEU A 104 -2.00 -18.57 7.65
CA LEU A 104 -2.53 -17.22 7.53
C LEU A 104 -2.33 -16.69 6.11
N ALA A 105 -3.41 -16.25 5.45
CA ALA A 105 -3.37 -15.65 4.12
C ALA A 105 -3.94 -14.23 4.12
N GLY A 106 -3.52 -13.40 3.16
CA GLY A 106 -3.95 -12.01 3.04
C GLY A 106 -3.42 -11.11 4.15
N ASP A 107 -4.22 -10.15 4.57
CA ASP A 107 -3.87 -9.14 5.58
C ASP A 107 -3.49 -9.75 6.93
N ALA A 108 -4.12 -10.86 7.32
CA ALA A 108 -3.78 -11.62 8.53
C ALA A 108 -2.32 -12.09 8.51
N GLY A 109 -1.79 -12.45 7.32
CA GLY A 109 -0.38 -12.80 7.08
C GLY A 109 0.51 -11.61 6.74
N ARG A 110 0.00 -10.37 6.79
CA ARG A 110 0.65 -9.15 6.30
C ARG A 110 1.10 -9.28 4.84
N GLN A 111 0.28 -9.91 4.02
CA GLN A 111 0.58 -10.20 2.62
C GLN A 111 -0.05 -9.14 1.72
N ILE A 112 0.32 -7.91 1.98
CA ILE A 112 -0.05 -6.73 1.18
C ILE A 112 1.21 -6.03 0.69
N ASN A 113 1.10 -5.27 -0.39
CA ASN A 113 2.22 -4.42 -0.83
C ASN A 113 2.43 -3.28 0.17
N PRO A 114 3.55 -3.25 0.91
CA PRO A 114 3.76 -2.25 1.97
C PRO A 114 3.82 -0.80 1.47
N MET A 115 4.17 -0.59 0.18
CA MET A 115 4.25 0.74 -0.43
C MET A 115 2.89 1.33 -0.76
N THR A 116 1.96 0.47 -1.22
CA THR A 116 0.69 0.93 -1.79
C THR A 116 -0.52 0.56 -0.95
N GLY A 117 -0.39 -0.35 0.03
CA GLY A 117 -1.52 -0.91 0.76
C GLY A 117 -2.37 -1.89 -0.07
N GLY A 118 -1.96 -2.20 -1.32
CA GLY A 118 -2.67 -3.12 -2.21
C GLY A 118 -2.54 -4.56 -1.76
N GLY A 119 -3.64 -5.18 -1.32
CA GLY A 119 -3.66 -6.55 -0.77
C GLY A 119 -4.39 -7.59 -1.63
N ILE A 120 -5.27 -7.18 -2.56
CA ILE A 120 -6.17 -8.10 -3.28
C ILE A 120 -5.39 -9.19 -4.03
N ILE A 121 -4.47 -8.80 -4.90
CA ILE A 121 -3.69 -9.75 -5.71
C ILE A 121 -2.82 -10.66 -4.84
N ALA A 122 -2.17 -10.09 -3.82
CA ALA A 122 -1.34 -10.88 -2.91
C ALA A 122 -2.18 -11.86 -2.08
N GLY A 123 -3.34 -11.43 -1.61
CA GLY A 123 -4.28 -12.29 -0.89
C GLY A 123 -4.79 -13.45 -1.74
N MET A 124 -5.14 -13.18 -3.01
CA MET A 124 -5.54 -14.23 -3.98
C MET A 124 -4.41 -15.23 -4.22
N LYS A 125 -3.20 -14.76 -4.47
CA LYS A 125 -2.02 -15.62 -4.65
C LYS A 125 -1.71 -16.46 -3.40
N ALA A 126 -1.73 -15.82 -2.24
CA ALA A 126 -1.53 -16.51 -0.98
C ALA A 126 -2.59 -17.57 -0.72
N GLY A 127 -3.86 -17.26 -1.00
CA GLY A 127 -4.96 -18.21 -0.90
C GLY A 127 -4.80 -19.42 -1.82
N MET A 128 -4.37 -19.19 -3.08
CA MET A 128 -4.07 -20.27 -4.02
C MET A 128 -2.94 -21.18 -3.49
N ILE A 129 -1.83 -20.58 -3.03
CA ILE A 129 -0.69 -21.35 -2.50
C ILE A 129 -1.12 -22.12 -1.24
N ALA A 130 -1.88 -21.49 -0.35
CA ALA A 130 -2.38 -22.14 0.86
C ALA A 130 -3.30 -23.33 0.53
N GLY A 131 -4.19 -23.18 -0.47
CA GLY A 131 -5.07 -24.27 -0.92
C GLY A 131 -4.29 -25.46 -1.49
N GLN A 132 -3.25 -25.20 -2.30
CA GLN A 132 -2.36 -26.26 -2.79
C GLN A 132 -1.66 -27.01 -1.66
N VAL A 133 -1.06 -26.29 -0.71
CA VAL A 133 -0.37 -26.92 0.42
C VAL A 133 -1.34 -27.65 1.34
N ALA A 134 -2.56 -27.13 1.51
CA ALA A 134 -3.60 -27.83 2.29
C ALA A 134 -3.99 -29.17 1.63
N ALA A 135 -4.17 -29.19 0.30
CA ALA A 135 -4.47 -30.44 -0.43
C ALA A 135 -3.33 -31.46 -0.28
N GLU A 136 -2.07 -31.02 -0.39
CA GLU A 136 -0.91 -31.89 -0.18
C GLU A 136 -0.84 -32.42 1.27
N ALA A 137 -1.18 -31.58 2.28
CA ALA A 137 -1.24 -31.95 3.68
C ALA A 137 -2.29 -33.04 3.95
N VAL A 138 -3.47 -32.90 3.32
CA VAL A 138 -4.54 -33.90 3.41
C VAL A 138 -4.07 -35.24 2.80
N GLN A 139 -3.48 -35.22 1.61
CA GLN A 139 -2.98 -36.43 0.95
C GLN A 139 -1.92 -37.16 1.77
N LYS A 140 -1.09 -36.42 2.50
CA LYS A 140 -0.03 -36.99 3.35
C LYS A 140 -0.44 -37.22 4.79
N ASN A 141 -1.65 -36.80 5.15
CA ASN A 141 -2.16 -36.81 6.54
C ASN A 141 -1.16 -36.11 7.50
N ASP A 142 -0.51 -35.02 7.04
CA ASP A 142 0.47 -34.26 7.82
C ASP A 142 0.09 -32.78 7.85
N PHE A 143 -0.41 -32.33 9.00
CA PHE A 143 -0.84 -30.95 9.27
C PHE A 143 0.15 -30.22 10.19
N SER A 144 1.35 -30.76 10.38
CA SER A 144 2.37 -30.15 11.22
C SER A 144 2.79 -28.77 10.68
N LYS A 145 3.24 -27.89 11.59
CA LYS A 145 3.86 -26.62 11.23
C LYS A 145 5.00 -26.83 10.23
N GLU A 146 5.74 -27.91 10.37
CA GLU A 146 6.89 -28.26 9.53
C GLU A 146 6.44 -28.49 8.09
N PHE A 147 5.45 -29.33 7.87
CA PHE A 147 4.88 -29.56 6.55
C PHE A 147 4.26 -28.28 5.97
N LEU A 148 3.42 -27.58 6.75
CA LEU A 148 2.75 -26.36 6.33
C LEU A 148 3.72 -25.19 6.06
N SER A 149 4.97 -25.26 6.52
CA SER A 149 6.02 -24.28 6.18
C SER A 149 6.32 -24.21 4.67
N ASN A 150 5.91 -25.21 3.87
CA ASN A 150 5.97 -25.18 2.42
C ASN A 150 5.14 -24.01 1.84
N TYR A 151 4.02 -23.64 2.49
CA TYR A 151 3.28 -22.44 2.16
C TYR A 151 4.15 -21.19 2.27
N THR A 152 4.84 -21.03 3.41
CA THR A 152 5.75 -19.90 3.63
C THR A 152 6.83 -19.83 2.56
N LYS A 153 7.48 -20.95 2.26
CA LYS A 153 8.55 -21.03 1.25
C LYS A 153 8.05 -20.60 -0.13
N ARG A 154 6.88 -21.11 -0.56
CA ARG A 154 6.28 -20.79 -1.86
C ARG A 154 5.84 -19.32 -1.93
N MET A 155 5.19 -18.82 -0.90
CA MET A 155 4.76 -17.42 -0.80
C MET A 155 5.96 -16.46 -0.86
N PHE A 156 7.04 -16.73 -0.11
CA PHE A 156 8.25 -15.90 -0.15
C PHE A 156 8.96 -15.97 -1.50
N LYS A 157 8.92 -17.11 -2.20
CA LYS A 157 9.45 -17.25 -3.56
C LYS A 157 8.66 -16.44 -4.59
N ASP A 158 7.34 -16.41 -4.49
CA ASP A 158 6.47 -15.68 -5.43
C ASP A 158 6.56 -14.16 -5.20
N PHE A 159 6.20 -13.65 -4.01
CA PHE A 159 6.12 -12.21 -3.76
C PHE A 159 6.73 -11.74 -2.42
N GLY A 160 6.86 -12.61 -1.43
CA GLY A 160 7.23 -12.21 -0.06
C GLY A 160 8.58 -11.50 0.01
N LYS A 161 9.60 -11.96 -0.72
CA LYS A 161 10.92 -11.31 -0.79
C LYS A 161 10.84 -9.90 -1.37
N ASN A 162 10.01 -9.70 -2.38
CA ASN A 162 9.80 -8.37 -2.97
C ASN A 162 9.08 -7.44 -2.00
N TYR A 163 8.14 -7.96 -1.22
CA TYR A 163 7.42 -7.17 -0.21
C TYR A 163 8.31 -6.78 0.97
N GLU A 164 9.27 -7.61 1.36
CA GLU A 164 10.31 -7.21 2.31
C GLU A 164 11.15 -6.03 1.78
N ARG A 165 11.50 -6.06 0.50
CA ARG A 165 12.22 -4.94 -0.16
C ARG A 165 11.36 -3.69 -0.21
N PHE A 166 10.09 -3.81 -0.62
CA PHE A 166 9.16 -2.69 -0.64
C PHE A 166 8.93 -2.08 0.74
N TYR A 167 8.90 -2.89 1.79
CA TYR A 167 8.82 -2.37 3.15
C TYR A 167 10.03 -1.50 3.51
N LYS A 168 11.24 -1.91 3.15
CA LYS A 168 12.45 -1.10 3.37
C LYS A 168 12.40 0.21 2.56
N ILE A 169 11.94 0.16 1.31
CA ILE A 169 11.76 1.37 0.48
C ILE A 169 10.72 2.31 1.12
N LYS A 170 9.58 1.77 1.62
CA LYS A 170 8.59 2.57 2.35
C LYS A 170 9.21 3.30 3.54
N GLU A 171 10.04 2.62 4.33
CA GLU A 171 10.71 3.25 5.49
C GLU A 171 11.62 4.42 5.05
N ALA A 172 12.30 4.29 3.91
CA ALA A 172 13.11 5.37 3.34
C ALA A 172 12.25 6.53 2.82
N VAL A 173 11.17 6.23 2.09
CA VAL A 173 10.23 7.25 1.57
C VAL A 173 9.57 8.01 2.72
N ASN A 174 9.25 7.35 3.82
CA ASN A 174 8.66 7.99 5.01
C ASN A 174 9.59 8.98 5.73
N GLN A 175 10.88 9.07 5.35
CA GLN A 175 11.81 10.09 5.86
C GLN A 175 11.80 11.37 5.00
N LEU A 176 11.16 11.33 3.82
CA LEU A 176 11.05 12.49 2.95
C LEU A 176 10.13 13.55 3.55
N LYS A 177 10.48 14.82 3.31
CA LYS A 177 9.65 15.97 3.63
C LYS A 177 8.75 16.32 2.45
N ASP A 178 7.70 17.09 2.67
CA ASP A 178 6.80 17.55 1.60
C ASP A 178 7.57 18.28 0.48
N SER A 179 8.57 19.12 0.84
CA SER A 179 9.45 19.77 -0.15
C SER A 179 10.23 18.78 -1.04
N ASP A 180 10.55 17.59 -0.53
CA ASP A 180 11.24 16.58 -1.31
C ASP A 180 10.32 15.96 -2.37
N PHE A 181 9.02 15.79 -2.02
CA PHE A 181 8.01 15.35 -2.97
C PHE A 181 7.76 16.40 -4.06
N ASP A 182 7.71 17.69 -3.69
CA ASP A 182 7.57 18.80 -4.65
C ASP A 182 8.77 18.83 -5.62
N ASP A 183 10.01 18.78 -5.11
CA ASP A 183 11.22 18.72 -5.94
C ASP A 183 11.24 17.54 -6.92
N ILE A 184 10.77 16.37 -6.46
CA ILE A 184 10.67 15.17 -7.31
C ILE A 184 9.60 15.38 -8.37
N ALA A 185 8.43 15.89 -8.00
CA ALA A 185 7.32 16.15 -8.91
C ALA A 185 7.73 17.14 -10.00
N ASP A 186 8.35 18.28 -9.64
CA ASP A 186 8.86 19.27 -10.59
C ASP A 186 9.87 18.65 -11.55
N SER A 187 10.79 17.81 -11.04
CA SER A 187 11.76 17.11 -11.88
C SER A 187 11.10 16.10 -12.84
N VAL A 188 9.98 15.46 -12.45
CA VAL A 188 9.22 14.56 -13.33
C VAL A 188 8.44 15.36 -14.37
N LEU A 189 7.91 16.53 -14.02
CA LEU A 189 7.17 17.40 -14.92
C LEU A 189 8.03 17.92 -16.10
N THR A 190 9.36 17.98 -15.94
CA THR A 190 10.27 18.31 -17.07
C THR A 190 10.36 17.21 -18.13
N VAL A 191 9.84 16.01 -17.84
CA VAL A 191 9.87 14.88 -18.78
C VAL A 191 8.59 14.91 -19.64
N PRO A 192 8.66 14.71 -20.97
CA PRO A 192 7.48 14.57 -21.81
C PRO A 192 6.54 13.46 -21.29
N LEU A 193 5.23 13.69 -21.41
CA LEU A 193 4.21 12.83 -20.79
C LEU A 193 4.36 11.36 -21.19
N GLU A 194 4.60 11.09 -22.46
CA GLU A 194 4.79 9.75 -23.02
C GLU A 194 6.02 8.99 -22.48
N LYS A 195 6.97 9.71 -21.86
CA LYS A 195 8.20 9.17 -21.26
C LYS A 195 8.12 9.08 -19.72
N ARG A 196 7.01 9.48 -19.11
CA ARG A 196 6.80 9.43 -17.64
C ARG A 196 6.42 8.04 -17.22
N THR A 197 7.38 7.15 -17.14
CA THR A 197 7.22 5.79 -16.60
C THR A 197 7.59 5.74 -15.12
N LEU A 198 7.19 4.67 -14.41
CA LEU A 198 7.63 4.43 -13.02
C LEU A 198 9.15 4.43 -12.90
N SER A 199 9.87 3.88 -13.90
CA SER A 199 11.33 3.91 -13.94
C SER A 199 11.89 5.33 -14.04
N THR A 200 11.24 6.19 -14.81
CA THR A 200 11.63 7.60 -14.95
C THR A 200 11.40 8.36 -13.63
N VAL A 201 10.23 8.18 -13.01
CA VAL A 201 9.92 8.78 -11.70
C VAL A 201 10.95 8.34 -10.66
N PHE A 202 11.25 7.05 -10.61
CA PHE A 202 12.23 6.50 -9.69
C PHE A 202 13.65 7.08 -9.91
N LYS A 203 14.11 7.15 -11.17
CA LYS A 203 15.42 7.75 -11.51
C LYS A 203 15.49 9.21 -11.08
N LYS A 204 14.42 9.99 -11.30
CA LYS A 204 14.35 11.39 -10.90
C LYS A 204 14.34 11.55 -9.38
N ALA A 205 13.60 10.72 -8.65
CA ALA A 205 13.59 10.70 -7.19
C ALA A 205 14.98 10.42 -6.62
N VAL A 206 15.65 9.39 -7.14
CA VAL A 206 17.01 9.02 -6.76
C VAL A 206 18.02 10.13 -7.06
N PHE A 207 17.93 10.77 -8.23
CA PHE A 207 18.81 11.87 -8.60
C PHE A 207 18.66 13.08 -7.68
N LYS A 208 17.43 13.43 -7.32
CA LYS A 208 17.15 14.55 -6.41
C LYS A 208 17.49 14.25 -4.95
N LYS A 209 17.39 13.01 -4.54
CA LYS A 209 17.68 12.54 -3.18
C LYS A 209 18.62 11.33 -3.20
N PRO A 210 19.93 11.56 -3.35
CA PRO A 210 20.94 10.49 -3.39
C PRO A 210 20.94 9.58 -2.16
N SER A 211 20.48 10.07 -0.99
CA SER A 211 20.31 9.23 0.21
C SER A 211 19.35 8.06 -0.02
N LEU A 212 18.32 8.23 -0.87
CA LEU A 212 17.44 7.14 -1.27
C LEU A 212 18.19 6.05 -2.05
N ILE A 213 19.26 6.40 -2.77
CA ILE A 213 20.08 5.43 -3.51
C ILE A 213 20.70 4.43 -2.54
N ILE A 214 21.30 4.91 -1.45
CA ILE A 214 21.98 4.07 -0.48
C ILE A 214 21.01 3.06 0.13
N ASP A 215 19.81 3.52 0.51
CA ASP A 215 18.78 2.67 1.08
C ASP A 215 18.22 1.68 0.04
N VAL A 216 18.02 2.13 -1.19
CA VAL A 216 17.57 1.27 -2.30
C VAL A 216 18.65 0.27 -2.72
N ILE A 217 19.91 0.69 -2.84
CA ILE A 217 21.02 -0.23 -3.15
C ILE A 217 21.16 -1.29 -2.05
N LYS A 218 21.12 -0.91 -0.76
CA LYS A 218 21.12 -1.88 0.35
C LYS A 218 19.96 -2.88 0.25
N VAL A 219 18.80 -2.43 -0.25
CA VAL A 219 17.63 -3.29 -0.47
C VAL A 219 17.87 -4.32 -1.59
N PHE A 220 18.55 -3.93 -2.65
CA PHE A 220 18.75 -4.78 -3.84
C PHE A 220 20.07 -5.56 -3.83
N SER A 221 21.11 -5.08 -3.12
CA SER A 221 22.41 -5.76 -3.00
C SER A 221 22.46 -6.83 -1.91
N GLY A 222 21.45 -6.89 -1.05
CA GLY A 222 21.43 -7.89 0.04
C GLY A 222 22.39 -7.60 1.20
N LEU A 223 22.96 -6.38 1.24
CA LEU A 223 23.82 -5.89 2.33
C LEU A 223 23.02 -5.34 3.50
#